data_434701451cb4a21903507567f5cfa0cf
#
_entry.id   434701451cb4a21903507567f5cfa0cf
#
_cell.length_a   1.000
_cell.length_b   1.000
_cell.length_c   1.000
_cell.angle_alpha   90.00
_cell.angle_beta   90.00
_cell.angle_gamma   90.00
#
_symmetry.space_group_name_H-M   'P 1'
#
loop_
_entity.id
_entity.type
_entity.pdbx_description
1 polymer ?
#
loop_
_entity_poly.entity_id
_entity_poly.type
_entity_poly.pdbx_seq_one_letter_code
_entity_poly.pdbx_strand_id
1 'polypeptide(L)' 'MKLLVTLEKDETGMLVAECPAIPGCVSEGRTEAEALENIREAIAGCLASRAAHGMPPTIEVREIEVSA' A
#
# COMPACT_ATOMS: atom_id res chain seq x y z
N MET A 1 10.05 4.08 9.57
CA MET A 1 9.33 2.86 9.21
C MET A 1 9.42 2.60 7.73
N LYS A 2 9.75 1.40 7.32
CA LYS A 2 9.80 1.00 5.91
C LYS A 2 8.67 0.04 5.63
N LEU A 3 7.93 0.30 4.56
CA LEU A 3 6.81 -0.54 4.15
C LEU A 3 6.97 -0.92 2.68
N LEU A 4 6.63 -2.15 2.35
CA LEU A 4 6.61 -2.60 0.97
C LEU A 4 5.33 -2.13 0.30
N VAL A 5 5.46 -1.74 -0.95
CA VAL A 5 4.35 -1.29 -1.78
C VAL A 5 4.38 -2.11 -3.07
N THR A 6 3.22 -2.55 -3.51
CA THR A 6 3.10 -3.23 -4.80
C THR A 6 2.63 -2.25 -5.86
N LEU A 7 3.05 -2.48 -7.09
CA LEU A 7 2.63 -1.70 -8.24
C LEU A 7 2.10 -2.65 -9.30
N GLU A 8 0.94 -2.34 -9.84
CA GLU A 8 0.34 -3.12 -10.91
C GLU A 8 -0.38 -2.18 -11.86
N LYS A 9 -0.21 -2.40 -13.15
CA LYS A 9 -0.92 -1.62 -14.17
C LYS A 9 -2.31 -2.23 -14.34
N ASP A 10 -3.34 -1.39 -14.25
CA ASP A 10 -4.70 -1.86 -14.49
C ASP A 10 -5.03 -1.85 -15.99
N GLU A 11 -6.22 -2.25 -16.34
CA GLU A 11 -6.66 -2.35 -17.73
C GLU A 11 -6.76 -1.01 -18.45
N THR A 12 -6.81 0.09 -17.70
CA THR A 12 -6.86 1.44 -18.29
C THR A 12 -5.47 2.03 -18.48
N GLY A 13 -4.43 1.33 -18.00
CA GLY A 13 -3.05 1.82 -18.08
C GLY A 13 -2.61 2.61 -16.85
N MET A 14 -3.48 2.77 -15.85
CA MET A 14 -3.12 3.40 -14.60
C MET A 14 -2.29 2.45 -13.75
N LEU A 15 -1.35 2.99 -13.00
CA LEU A 15 -0.57 2.22 -12.05
C LEU A 15 -1.27 2.26 -10.70
N VAL A 16 -1.60 1.09 -10.18
CA VAL A 16 -2.24 0.95 -8.87
C VAL A 16 -1.16 0.58 -7.86
N ALA A 17 -1.06 1.36 -6.81
CA ALA A 17 -0.13 1.11 -5.70
C ALA A 17 -0.92 0.62 -4.50
N GLU A 18 -0.39 -0.36 -3.81
CA GLU A 18 -1.04 -0.93 -2.65
C GLU A 18 -0.01 -1.22 -1.58
N CYS A 19 -0.39 -1.01 -0.32
CA CYS A 19 0.46 -1.37 0.82
C CYS A 19 -0.15 -2.59 1.50
N PRO A 20 0.37 -3.80 1.24
CA PRO A 20 -0.23 -5.03 1.79
C PRO A 20 -0.28 -5.08 3.31
N ALA A 21 0.67 -4.42 3.98
CA ALA A 21 0.71 -4.42 5.45
C ALA A 21 -0.41 -3.59 6.08
N ILE A 22 -1.11 -2.77 5.29
CA ILE A 22 -2.19 -1.93 5.78
C ILE A 22 -3.43 -2.22 4.94
N PRO A 23 -4.40 -2.97 5.46
CA PRO A 23 -5.60 -3.32 4.70
C PRO A 23 -6.34 -2.10 4.17
N GLY A 24 -6.72 -2.13 2.91
CA GLY A 24 -7.45 -1.05 2.26
C GLY A 24 -6.61 0.14 1.84
N CYS A 25 -5.29 0.08 2.04
CA CYS A 25 -4.40 1.18 1.66
C CYS A 25 -4.00 1.04 0.19
N VAL A 26 -4.74 1.73 -0.68
CA VAL A 26 -4.59 1.65 -2.13
C VAL A 26 -4.60 3.06 -2.70
N SER A 27 -3.81 3.30 -3.72
CA SER A 27 -3.84 4.55 -4.48
C SER A 27 -3.43 4.26 -5.92
N GLU A 28 -3.46 5.28 -6.76
CA GLU A 28 -3.10 5.11 -8.16
C GLU A 28 -2.44 6.37 -8.73
N GLY A 29 -1.81 6.22 -9.88
CA GLY A 29 -1.19 7.32 -10.59
C GLY A 29 -0.95 6.95 -12.05
N ARG A 30 -0.69 7.94 -12.86
CA ARG A 30 -0.42 7.74 -14.29
C ARG A 30 1.01 7.27 -14.52
N THR A 31 1.89 7.60 -13.60
CA THR A 31 3.30 7.20 -13.64
C THR A 31 3.67 6.54 -12.32
N GLU A 32 4.78 5.83 -12.31
CA GLU A 32 5.26 5.21 -11.08
C GLU A 32 5.52 6.27 -10.01
N ALA A 33 6.16 7.39 -10.37
CA ALA A 33 6.45 8.46 -9.43
C ALA A 33 5.18 9.01 -8.80
N GLU A 34 4.13 9.21 -9.61
CA GLU A 34 2.85 9.71 -9.12
C GLU A 34 2.17 8.70 -8.21
N ALA A 35 2.15 7.42 -8.62
CA ALA A 35 1.54 6.36 -7.83
C ALA A 35 2.23 6.20 -6.47
N LEU A 36 3.57 6.28 -6.45
CA LEU A 36 4.34 6.17 -5.21
C LEU A 36 4.11 7.36 -4.28
N GLU A 37 4.02 8.56 -4.84
CA GLU A 37 3.71 9.75 -4.04
C GLU A 37 2.31 9.65 -3.45
N ASN A 38 1.34 9.22 -4.26
CA ASN A 38 -0.04 9.09 -3.80
C ASN A 38 -0.21 8.01 -2.74
N ILE A 39 0.47 6.88 -2.89
CA ILE A 39 0.39 5.82 -1.86
C ILE A 39 1.07 6.26 -0.57
N ARG A 40 2.11 7.06 -0.66
CA ARG A 40 2.77 7.62 0.53
C ARG A 40 1.76 8.43 1.37
N GLU A 41 0.99 9.28 0.71
CA GLU A 41 -0.05 10.07 1.40
C GLU A 41 -1.15 9.18 1.96
N ALA A 42 -1.56 8.17 1.20
CA ALA A 42 -2.57 7.22 1.65
C ALA A 42 -2.10 6.46 2.88
N ILE A 43 -0.84 6.04 2.91
CA ILE A 43 -0.25 5.36 4.06
C ILE A 43 -0.31 6.25 5.30
N ALA A 44 0.08 7.52 5.16
CA ALA A 44 0.04 8.45 6.29
C ALA A 44 -1.37 8.58 6.86
N GLY A 45 -2.38 8.71 6.00
CA GLY A 45 -3.77 8.77 6.42
C GLY A 45 -4.25 7.49 7.08
N CYS A 46 -3.90 6.34 6.51
CA CYS A 46 -4.29 5.05 7.06
C CYS A 46 -3.65 4.80 8.42
N LEU A 47 -2.38 5.15 8.59
CA LEU A 47 -1.69 5.00 9.87
C LEU A 47 -2.34 5.87 10.94
N ALA A 48 -2.68 7.12 10.60
CA ALA A 48 -3.34 8.02 11.51
C ALA A 48 -4.72 7.49 11.93
N SER A 49 -5.49 6.98 10.97
CA SER A 49 -6.79 6.40 11.23
C SER A 49 -6.71 5.17 12.14
N ARG A 50 -5.77 4.28 11.85
CA ARG A 50 -5.59 3.09 12.69
C ARG A 50 -5.20 3.47 14.12
N ALA A 51 -4.30 4.44 14.27
CA ALA A 51 -3.90 4.92 15.59
C ALA A 51 -5.10 5.52 16.35
N ALA A 52 -5.93 6.30 15.67
CA ALA A 52 -7.11 6.90 16.28
C ALA A 52 -8.12 5.86 16.76
N HIS A 53 -8.14 4.69 16.13
CA HIS A 53 -9.02 3.58 16.51
C HIS A 53 -8.35 2.57 17.44
N GLY A 54 -7.16 2.88 17.95
CA GLY A 54 -6.45 2.00 18.86
C GLY A 54 -5.93 0.72 18.21
N MET A 55 -5.80 0.71 16.87
CA MET A 55 -5.34 -0.44 16.12
C MET A 55 -3.81 -0.42 15.95
N PRO A 56 -3.16 -1.58 15.84
CA PRO A 56 -1.75 -1.61 15.48
C PRO A 56 -1.55 -0.92 14.12
N PRO A 57 -0.38 -0.31 13.86
CA PRO A 57 -0.16 0.39 12.59
C PRO A 57 -0.28 -0.50 11.36
N THR A 58 0.13 -1.75 11.47
CA THR A 58 0.06 -2.71 10.35
C THR A 58 -0.43 -4.06 10.81
N ILE A 59 -0.88 -4.86 9.85
CA ILE A 59 -1.08 -6.30 10.08
C ILE A 59 0.25 -7.00 9.88
N GLU A 60 0.32 -8.28 10.24
CA GLU A 60 1.52 -9.08 10.03
C GLU A 60 1.56 -9.61 8.59
N VAL A 61 2.72 -9.49 7.96
CA VAL A 61 2.97 -10.00 6.61
C VAL A 61 4.07 -11.04 6.71
N ARG A 62 3.90 -12.16 6.03
CA ARG A 62 4.85 -13.27 6.07
C ARG A 62 5.20 -13.67 4.65
N GLU A 63 6.43 -14.14 4.48
CA GLU A 63 6.85 -14.75 3.23
C GLU A 63 6.74 -16.25 3.39
N ILE A 64 6.27 -16.91 2.36
CA ILE A 64 6.26 -18.37 2.30
C ILE A 64 6.92 -18.81 1.01
N GLU A 65 7.58 -19.95 1.04
CA GLU A 65 8.20 -20.50 -0.12
C GLU A 65 7.23 -21.46 -0.79
N VAL A 66 7.03 -21.28 -2.10
CA VAL A 66 6.18 -22.18 -2.88
C VAL A 66 6.98 -22.72 -4.05
N SER A 67 6.64 -23.94 -4.43
CA SER A 67 7.25 -24.60 -5.58
C SER A 67 6.50 -24.14 -6.83
N ALA A 68 7.17 -23.37 -7.71
CA ALA A 68 6.52 -22.82 -8.89
C ALA A 68 7.24 -23.24 -10.18
#